data_252c7b8c589849b9b4d9657f38564466
#
_entry.id   252c7b8c589849b9b4d9657f38564466
#
_cell.length_a   1.000
_cell.length_b   1.000
_cell.length_c   1.000
_cell.angle_alpha   90.00
_cell.angle_beta   90.00
_cell.angle_gamma   90.00
#
_symmetry.space_group_name_H-M   'P 1'
#
loop_
_entity.id
_entity.type
_entity.pdbx_description
1 polymer ?
#
loop_
_entity_poly.entity_id
_entity_poly.type
_entity_poly.pdbx_seq_one_letter_code
_entity_poly.pdbx_strand_id
1 'polypeptide(L)'
;MKYSLALGPGLITASALGAGWTISRRLTAPAGPRVFDLTIRDIEHDSGSQRVVLDRTPQTAADGIYNLWIEGGGWAQLSAEVADRGSDRIARTVVGTSPGLTLVADDRASWSGIYYATPADAGLHARDIAISTPVGPCPAWCIDGDPSTWAIHIHGLGSTRAGTLRGVQVATELGYT
;
A
#
# COMPACT_ATOMS: atom_id res chain seq x y z
N MET A 1 6.75 54.86 31.34
CA MET A 1 6.10 53.57 31.66
C MET A 1 6.41 52.58 30.54
N LYS A 2 7.26 51.59 30.81
CA LYS A 2 7.58 50.50 29.82
C LYS A 2 6.75 49.30 30.18
N TYR A 3 5.74 49.01 29.39
CA TYR A 3 5.00 47.76 29.49
C TYR A 3 5.78 46.69 28.72
N SER A 4 6.53 45.85 29.43
CA SER A 4 7.09 44.64 28.87
C SER A 4 5.96 43.60 28.82
N LEU A 5 5.44 43.38 27.63
CA LEU A 5 4.46 42.28 27.41
C LEU A 5 5.19 40.96 27.61
N ALA A 6 4.95 40.31 28.74
CA ALA A 6 5.33 38.90 28.98
C ALA A 6 4.39 37.97 28.21
N LEU A 7 4.52 37.91 26.89
CA LEU A 7 3.75 37.03 26.00
C LEU A 7 4.41 35.63 25.81
N GLY A 8 5.43 35.29 26.63
CA GLY A 8 6.28 34.14 26.33
C GLY A 8 5.67 32.72 26.58
N PRO A 9 5.28 32.37 27.84
CA PRO A 9 5.00 30.94 28.12
C PRO A 9 3.65 30.45 27.59
N GLY A 10 2.60 31.27 27.61
CA GLY A 10 1.26 30.88 27.21
C GLY A 10 1.13 30.61 25.71
N LEU A 11 1.80 31.39 24.86
CA LEU A 11 1.79 31.21 23.40
C LEU A 11 2.55 29.93 22.98
N ILE A 12 3.68 29.64 23.64
CA ILE A 12 4.46 28.41 23.35
C ILE A 12 3.65 27.17 23.74
N THR A 13 2.98 27.19 24.89
CA THR A 13 2.14 26.07 25.33
C THR A 13 0.95 25.85 24.41
N ALA A 14 0.25 26.91 24.00
CA ALA A 14 -0.90 26.81 23.09
C ALA A 14 -0.45 26.29 21.71
N SER A 15 0.68 26.75 21.20
CA SER A 15 1.23 26.25 19.91
C SER A 15 1.64 24.78 19.98
N ALA A 16 2.27 24.34 21.08
CA ALA A 16 2.66 22.95 21.28
C ALA A 16 1.43 22.01 21.39
N LEU A 17 0.39 22.44 22.12
CA LEU A 17 -0.87 21.68 22.23
C LEU A 17 -1.60 21.60 20.87
N GLY A 18 -1.67 22.70 20.12
CA GLY A 18 -2.27 22.74 18.79
C GLY A 18 -1.51 21.86 17.78
N ALA A 19 -0.20 21.90 17.78
CA ALA A 19 0.64 21.06 16.95
C ALA A 19 0.49 19.56 17.33
N GLY A 20 0.54 19.25 18.63
CA GLY A 20 0.36 17.90 19.14
C GLY A 20 -1.04 17.33 18.78
N TRP A 21 -2.08 18.12 18.93
CA TRP A 21 -3.44 17.72 18.55
C TRP A 21 -3.57 17.47 17.03
N THR A 22 -3.00 18.35 16.20
CA THR A 22 -3.03 18.21 14.74
C THR A 22 -2.27 16.97 14.29
N ILE A 23 -1.07 16.72 14.86
CA ILE A 23 -0.28 15.53 14.58
C ILE A 23 -1.04 14.28 15.03
N SER A 24 -1.59 14.27 16.25
CA SER A 24 -2.37 13.15 16.77
C SER A 24 -3.56 12.81 15.85
N ARG A 25 -4.33 13.82 15.44
CA ARG A 25 -5.45 13.60 14.51
C ARG A 25 -5.01 13.05 13.15
N ARG A 26 -3.89 13.50 12.62
CA ARG A 26 -3.33 12.96 11.37
C ARG A 26 -2.87 11.52 11.52
N LEU A 27 -2.24 11.19 12.64
CA LEU A 27 -1.75 9.84 12.91
C LEU A 27 -2.88 8.84 13.23
N THR A 28 -3.97 9.29 13.82
CA THR A 28 -5.10 8.42 14.18
C THR A 28 -6.25 8.46 13.18
N ALA A 29 -6.18 9.31 12.15
CA ALA A 29 -7.18 9.34 11.11
C ALA A 29 -7.20 8.02 10.33
N PRO A 30 -8.38 7.47 10.02
CA PRO A 30 -8.49 6.34 9.11
C PRO A 30 -7.81 6.65 7.77
N ALA A 31 -7.27 5.63 7.11
CA ALA A 31 -6.75 5.79 5.75
C ALA A 31 -7.86 6.37 4.85
N GLY A 32 -7.55 7.46 4.16
CA GLY A 32 -8.46 8.08 3.20
C GLY A 32 -8.72 7.18 1.99
N PRO A 33 -9.63 7.58 1.11
CA PRO A 33 -9.85 6.88 -0.15
C PRO A 33 -8.54 6.85 -0.94
N ARG A 34 -8.38 5.81 -1.76
CA ARG A 34 -7.22 5.67 -2.64
C ARG A 34 -7.16 6.82 -3.64
N VAL A 35 -5.98 7.40 -3.80
CA VAL A 35 -5.73 8.46 -4.79
C VAL A 35 -5.17 7.82 -6.05
N PHE A 36 -5.80 8.09 -7.19
CA PHE A 36 -5.37 7.61 -8.51
C PHE A 36 -4.68 8.78 -9.23
N ASP A 37 -3.40 9.00 -8.93
CA ASP A 37 -2.59 10.13 -9.38
C ASP A 37 -1.62 9.78 -10.51
N LEU A 38 -1.49 8.50 -10.86
CA LEU A 38 -0.74 8.06 -12.02
C LEU A 38 -1.64 7.88 -13.24
N THR A 39 -1.04 8.01 -14.43
CA THR A 39 -1.67 7.67 -15.70
C THR A 39 -0.80 6.67 -16.42
N ILE A 40 -1.37 5.59 -16.91
CA ILE A 40 -0.71 4.65 -17.82
C ILE A 40 -0.59 5.35 -19.17
N ARG A 41 0.65 5.60 -19.60
CA ARG A 41 0.91 6.38 -20.83
C ARG A 41 0.82 5.55 -22.09
N ASP A 42 1.17 4.26 -21.97
CA ASP A 42 1.10 3.32 -23.09
C ASP A 42 1.13 1.89 -22.56
N ILE A 43 0.75 0.94 -23.40
CA ILE A 43 0.84 -0.50 -23.16
C ILE A 43 1.67 -1.12 -24.27
N GLU A 44 2.85 -1.63 -23.90
CA GLU A 44 3.72 -2.36 -24.81
C GLU A 44 3.47 -3.86 -24.71
N HIS A 45 3.50 -4.53 -25.85
CA HIS A 45 3.44 -5.98 -25.94
C HIS A 45 4.71 -6.48 -26.63
N ASP A 46 5.47 -7.32 -25.97
CA ASP A 46 6.71 -7.88 -26.49
C ASP A 46 6.81 -9.37 -26.15
N SER A 47 6.89 -10.21 -27.18
CA SER A 47 7.16 -11.66 -27.06
C SER A 47 6.29 -12.36 -26.01
N GLY A 48 5.01 -11.96 -25.88
CA GLY A 48 4.07 -12.53 -24.92
C GLY A 48 4.08 -11.90 -23.53
N SER A 49 4.92 -10.89 -23.29
CA SER A 49 4.89 -10.07 -22.10
C SER A 49 4.17 -8.73 -22.33
N GLN A 50 3.48 -8.24 -21.32
CA GLN A 50 2.84 -6.93 -21.30
C GLN A 50 3.65 -5.99 -20.40
N ARG A 51 3.86 -4.75 -20.86
CA ARG A 51 4.50 -3.70 -20.06
C ARG A 51 3.63 -2.46 -20.02
N VAL A 52 3.57 -1.83 -18.85
CA VAL A 52 2.97 -0.51 -18.69
C VAL A 52 4.03 0.56 -18.77
N VAL A 53 3.79 1.59 -19.56
CA VAL A 53 4.63 2.78 -19.64
C VAL A 53 4.08 3.85 -18.72
N LEU A 54 4.92 4.37 -17.83
CA LEU A 54 4.58 5.35 -16.81
C LEU A 54 5.51 6.55 -16.90
N ASP A 55 5.07 7.70 -16.37
CA ASP A 55 5.98 8.83 -16.16
C ASP A 55 7.07 8.44 -15.18
N ARG A 56 8.31 8.87 -15.46
CA ARG A 56 9.46 8.66 -14.58
C ARG A 56 9.35 9.58 -13.38
N THR A 57 9.17 9.02 -12.22
CA THR A 57 9.21 9.69 -10.93
C THR A 57 10.11 8.91 -9.98
N PRO A 58 10.57 9.47 -8.85
CA PRO A 58 11.26 8.68 -7.83
C PRO A 58 10.49 7.44 -7.38
N GLN A 59 9.17 7.50 -7.42
CA GLN A 59 8.28 6.41 -7.03
C GLN A 59 8.22 5.32 -8.10
N THR A 60 7.94 5.67 -9.36
CA THR A 60 7.78 4.69 -10.45
C THR A 60 9.10 4.05 -10.87
N ALA A 61 10.21 4.74 -10.67
CA ALA A 61 11.58 4.25 -10.94
C ALA A 61 12.23 3.54 -9.74
N ALA A 62 11.54 3.46 -8.58
CA ALA A 62 12.09 2.82 -7.40
C ALA A 62 12.27 1.31 -7.61
N ASP A 63 13.37 0.76 -7.06
CA ASP A 63 13.63 -0.68 -7.09
C ASP A 63 12.54 -1.46 -6.33
N GLY A 64 12.26 -2.67 -6.80
CA GLY A 64 11.34 -3.59 -6.14
C GLY A 64 10.07 -3.88 -6.93
N ILE A 65 9.25 -4.76 -6.36
CA ILE A 65 7.95 -5.17 -6.92
C ILE A 65 6.85 -4.30 -6.33
N TYR A 66 5.90 -3.90 -7.18
CA TYR A 66 4.81 -3.00 -6.83
C TYR A 66 3.49 -3.46 -7.42
N ASN A 67 2.43 -2.85 -6.98
CA ASN A 67 1.09 -3.06 -7.53
C ASN A 67 0.50 -1.73 -8.00
N LEU A 68 -0.15 -1.75 -9.15
CA LEU A 68 -1.01 -0.67 -9.62
C LEU A 68 -2.46 -1.04 -9.33
N TRP A 69 -3.15 -0.17 -8.61
CA TRP A 69 -4.59 -0.25 -8.49
C TRP A 69 -5.20 0.63 -9.56
N ILE A 70 -6.14 0.11 -10.34
CA ILE A 70 -6.75 0.83 -11.45
C ILE A 70 -8.03 1.52 -10.98
N GLU A 71 -8.23 2.76 -11.39
CA GLU A 71 -9.47 3.49 -11.16
C GLU A 71 -10.61 2.77 -11.87
N GLY A 72 -11.73 2.56 -11.18
CA GLY A 72 -12.81 1.71 -11.71
C GLY A 72 -12.72 0.24 -11.31
N GLY A 73 -11.58 -0.20 -10.76
CA GLY A 73 -11.42 -1.54 -10.18
C GLY A 73 -10.29 -2.35 -10.80
N GLY A 74 -9.85 -3.34 -10.06
CA GLY A 74 -8.77 -4.22 -10.47
C GLY A 74 -7.38 -3.74 -10.08
N TRP A 75 -6.39 -4.59 -10.36
CA TRP A 75 -4.98 -4.35 -10.05
C TRP A 75 -4.06 -5.04 -11.06
N ALA A 76 -2.85 -4.50 -11.18
CA ALA A 76 -1.76 -5.09 -11.97
C ALA A 76 -0.48 -5.15 -11.14
N GLN A 77 0.11 -6.32 -11.01
CA GLN A 77 1.39 -6.54 -10.35
C GLN A 77 2.54 -6.25 -11.30
N LEU A 78 3.53 -5.52 -10.82
CA LEU A 78 4.69 -5.11 -11.58
C LEU A 78 5.95 -5.83 -11.11
N SER A 79 6.79 -6.26 -12.06
CA SER A 79 8.11 -6.81 -11.77
C SER A 79 9.05 -5.75 -11.18
N ALA A 80 10.17 -6.20 -10.62
CA ALA A 80 11.22 -5.31 -10.13
C ALA A 80 11.99 -4.60 -11.25
N GLU A 81 11.96 -5.15 -12.48
CA GLU A 81 12.69 -4.61 -13.61
C GLU A 81 12.09 -3.26 -14.05
N VAL A 82 12.97 -2.28 -14.21
CA VAL A 82 12.64 -0.94 -14.74
C VAL A 82 13.36 -0.77 -16.06
N ALA A 83 12.60 -0.64 -17.14
CA ALA A 83 13.15 -0.37 -18.46
C ALA A 83 13.02 1.11 -18.81
N ASP A 84 14.11 1.75 -19.22
CA ASP A 84 14.10 3.15 -19.64
C ASP A 84 13.31 3.36 -20.94
N ARG A 85 12.56 4.45 -21.00
CA ARG A 85 11.82 4.91 -22.19
C ARG A 85 12.08 6.39 -22.42
N GLY A 86 13.37 6.75 -22.54
CA GLY A 86 13.82 8.14 -22.61
C GLY A 86 13.99 8.78 -21.22
N SER A 87 14.08 10.09 -21.18
CA SER A 87 14.39 10.83 -19.95
C SER A 87 13.23 10.92 -18.97
N ASP A 88 11.99 10.87 -19.47
CA ASP A 88 10.75 11.21 -18.76
C ASP A 88 9.81 10.02 -18.53
N ARG A 89 10.13 8.85 -19.10
CA ARG A 89 9.29 7.64 -19.00
C ARG A 89 10.07 6.39 -18.63
N ILE A 90 9.35 5.45 -18.03
CA ILE A 90 9.83 4.09 -17.75
C ILE A 90 8.78 3.08 -18.19
N ALA A 91 9.20 1.84 -18.42
CA ALA A 91 8.30 0.72 -18.59
C ALA A 91 8.55 -0.34 -17.50
N ARG A 92 7.47 -0.96 -17.04
CA ARG A 92 7.51 -2.08 -16.11
C ARG A 92 6.71 -3.25 -16.64
N THR A 93 7.28 -4.44 -16.52
CA THR A 93 6.61 -5.68 -16.93
C THR A 93 5.46 -5.98 -15.96
N VAL A 94 4.29 -6.27 -16.52
CA VAL A 94 3.13 -6.78 -15.77
C VAL A 94 3.30 -8.29 -15.62
N VAL A 95 3.31 -8.77 -14.37
CA VAL A 95 3.48 -10.19 -14.03
C VAL A 95 2.18 -10.86 -13.60
N GLY A 96 1.14 -10.07 -13.35
CA GLY A 96 -0.19 -10.56 -13.01
C GLY A 96 -1.21 -9.44 -12.99
N THR A 97 -2.47 -9.78 -13.21
CA THR A 97 -3.60 -8.85 -13.12
C THR A 97 -4.75 -9.50 -12.40
N SER A 98 -5.65 -8.68 -11.83
CA SER A 98 -6.93 -9.19 -11.34
C SER A 98 -7.73 -9.81 -12.50
N PRO A 99 -8.56 -10.83 -12.22
CA PRO A 99 -9.37 -11.49 -13.25
C PRO A 99 -10.22 -10.50 -14.05
N GLY A 100 -10.16 -10.61 -15.37
CA GLY A 100 -10.95 -9.78 -16.29
C GLY A 100 -10.43 -8.36 -16.50
N LEU A 101 -9.34 -7.94 -15.86
CA LEU A 101 -8.74 -6.63 -16.11
C LEU A 101 -8.01 -6.62 -17.46
N THR A 102 -8.34 -5.64 -18.29
CA THR A 102 -7.57 -5.26 -19.47
C THR A 102 -7.02 -3.86 -19.25
N LEU A 103 -5.70 -3.71 -19.27
CA LEU A 103 -5.04 -2.42 -19.13
C LEU A 103 -5.05 -1.70 -20.47
N VAL A 104 -5.36 -0.43 -20.44
CA VAL A 104 -5.32 0.44 -21.62
C VAL A 104 -4.55 1.73 -21.32
N ALA A 105 -4.08 2.38 -22.38
CA ALA A 105 -3.50 3.72 -22.25
C ALA A 105 -4.56 4.68 -21.69
N ASP A 106 -4.10 5.69 -20.94
CA ASP A 106 -4.88 6.69 -20.21
C ASP A 106 -5.65 6.16 -18.98
N ASP A 107 -5.55 4.86 -18.64
CA ASP A 107 -6.04 4.37 -17.36
C ASP A 107 -5.39 5.14 -16.20
N ARG A 108 -6.24 5.56 -15.25
CA ARG A 108 -5.80 6.17 -14.01
C ARG A 108 -5.43 5.07 -13.02
N ALA A 109 -4.31 5.22 -12.36
CA ALA A 109 -3.79 4.22 -11.46
C ALA A 109 -3.25 4.82 -10.15
N SER A 110 -3.18 3.99 -9.12
CA SER A 110 -2.56 4.30 -7.84
C SER A 110 -1.42 3.34 -7.58
N TRP A 111 -0.23 3.87 -7.32
CA TRP A 111 0.95 3.10 -6.96
C TRP A 111 0.86 2.54 -5.55
N SER A 112 1.29 1.30 -5.35
CA SER A 112 1.24 0.68 -4.03
C SER A 112 2.38 -0.32 -3.79
N GLY A 113 2.96 -0.27 -2.60
CA GLY A 113 3.81 -1.34 -2.09
C GLY A 113 3.04 -2.55 -1.57
N ILE A 114 1.71 -2.47 -1.44
CA ILE A 114 0.85 -3.61 -1.15
C ILE A 114 0.74 -4.42 -2.43
N TYR A 115 1.54 -5.48 -2.51
CA TYR A 115 1.70 -6.26 -3.73
C TYR A 115 0.53 -7.22 -3.98
N TYR A 116 0.04 -7.87 -2.94
CA TYR A 116 -1.11 -8.77 -3.01
C TYR A 116 -2.38 -8.08 -2.50
N ALA A 117 -3.48 -8.20 -3.22
CA ALA A 117 -4.75 -7.64 -2.81
C ALA A 117 -5.47 -8.53 -1.78
N THR A 118 -5.36 -9.85 -1.96
CA THR A 118 -6.00 -10.86 -1.14
C THR A 118 -5.02 -11.99 -0.78
N PRO A 119 -5.32 -12.82 0.23
CA PRO A 119 -4.53 -14.01 0.50
C PRO A 119 -4.42 -14.97 -0.69
N ALA A 120 -5.49 -15.12 -1.46
CA ALA A 120 -5.50 -15.98 -2.66
C ALA A 120 -4.50 -15.50 -3.72
N ASP A 121 -4.32 -14.18 -3.89
CA ASP A 121 -3.32 -13.62 -4.82
C ASP A 121 -1.89 -13.94 -4.37
N ALA A 122 -1.70 -14.13 -3.05
CA ALA A 122 -0.43 -14.57 -2.46
C ALA A 122 -0.27 -16.09 -2.43
N GLY A 123 -1.20 -16.85 -3.01
CA GLY A 123 -1.20 -18.32 -2.97
C GLY A 123 -1.56 -18.90 -1.59
N LEU A 124 -2.19 -18.11 -0.72
CA LEU A 124 -2.52 -18.47 0.65
C LEU A 124 -4.00 -18.85 0.79
N HIS A 125 -4.28 -19.93 1.52
CA HIS A 125 -5.61 -20.30 1.95
C HIS A 125 -5.90 -19.69 3.31
N ALA A 126 -6.79 -18.70 3.36
CA ALA A 126 -7.11 -17.98 4.58
C ALA A 126 -8.61 -18.03 4.90
N ARG A 127 -8.92 -18.09 6.20
CA ARG A 127 -10.27 -17.89 6.72
C ARG A 127 -10.43 -16.47 7.24
N ASP A 128 -11.53 -15.81 6.87
CA ASP A 128 -11.89 -14.54 7.52
C ASP A 128 -12.39 -14.82 8.93
N ILE A 129 -11.78 -14.13 9.90
CA ILE A 129 -12.17 -14.19 11.31
C ILE A 129 -12.37 -12.79 11.86
N ALA A 130 -13.09 -12.69 12.95
CA ALA A 130 -13.25 -11.45 13.72
C ALA A 130 -12.68 -11.64 15.13
N ILE A 131 -11.68 -10.83 15.47
CA ILE A 131 -11.07 -10.83 16.80
C ILE A 131 -11.83 -9.81 17.65
N SER A 132 -12.41 -10.25 18.77
CA SER A 132 -13.09 -9.37 19.72
C SER A 132 -12.09 -8.49 20.44
N THR A 133 -12.29 -7.18 20.41
CA THR A 133 -11.47 -6.19 21.11
C THR A 133 -12.33 -5.22 21.92
N PRO A 134 -11.79 -4.49 22.90
CA PRO A 134 -12.52 -3.48 23.65
C PRO A 134 -13.13 -2.36 22.80
N VAL A 135 -12.60 -2.16 21.58
CA VAL A 135 -13.09 -1.13 20.64
C VAL A 135 -13.96 -1.69 19.52
N GLY A 136 -14.31 -2.98 19.59
CA GLY A 136 -15.16 -3.67 18.61
C GLY A 136 -14.43 -4.80 17.91
N PRO A 137 -15.11 -5.51 16.99
CA PRO A 137 -14.54 -6.62 16.25
C PRO A 137 -13.51 -6.13 15.24
N CYS A 138 -12.31 -6.72 15.25
CA CYS A 138 -11.26 -6.48 14.27
C CYS A 138 -11.24 -7.61 13.25
N PRO A 139 -11.42 -7.32 11.94
CA PRO A 139 -11.34 -8.33 10.90
C PRO A 139 -9.89 -8.80 10.72
N ALA A 140 -9.68 -10.11 10.68
CA ALA A 140 -8.38 -10.72 10.47
C ALA A 140 -8.47 -11.90 9.48
N TRP A 141 -7.33 -12.30 8.94
CA TRP A 141 -7.16 -13.56 8.24
C TRP A 141 -6.43 -14.54 9.14
N CYS A 142 -6.91 -15.78 9.17
CA CYS A 142 -6.22 -16.89 9.82
C CYS A 142 -5.81 -17.88 8.74
N ILE A 143 -4.53 -18.20 8.71
CA ILE A 143 -3.94 -19.21 7.82
C ILE A 143 -3.55 -20.38 8.71
N ASP A 144 -3.95 -21.59 8.35
CA ASP A 144 -3.69 -22.78 9.13
C ASP A 144 -2.24 -23.26 8.92
N GLY A 145 -1.56 -23.59 10.01
CA GLY A 145 -0.19 -24.10 10.04
C GLY A 145 0.03 -24.98 11.29
N ASP A 146 1.25 -25.00 11.82
CA ASP A 146 1.54 -25.66 13.09
C ASP A 146 0.82 -24.96 14.26
N PRO A 147 -0.12 -25.64 14.95
CA PRO A 147 -0.89 -25.03 16.03
C PRO A 147 -0.04 -24.64 17.25
N SER A 148 1.19 -25.11 17.34
CA SER A 148 2.11 -24.79 18.44
C SER A 148 2.89 -23.50 18.21
N THR A 149 2.94 -23.00 16.97
CA THR A 149 3.74 -21.82 16.60
C THR A 149 2.90 -20.83 15.80
N TRP A 150 2.76 -19.63 16.35
CA TRP A 150 1.95 -18.56 15.76
C TRP A 150 2.80 -17.38 15.31
N ALA A 151 2.53 -16.89 14.10
CA ALA A 151 3.07 -15.63 13.58
C ALA A 151 1.97 -14.60 13.43
N ILE A 152 1.99 -13.54 14.24
CA ILE A 152 0.99 -12.49 14.22
C ILE A 152 1.53 -11.31 13.42
N HIS A 153 0.88 -11.00 12.29
CA HIS A 153 1.21 -9.88 11.42
C HIS A 153 0.19 -8.74 11.59
N ILE A 154 0.67 -7.57 11.98
CA ILE A 154 -0.14 -6.37 12.16
C ILE A 154 0.34 -5.32 11.18
N HIS A 155 -0.57 -4.79 10.37
CA HIS A 155 -0.24 -3.73 9.41
C HIS A 155 0.02 -2.38 10.10
N GLY A 156 0.83 -1.54 9.47
CA GLY A 156 1.11 -0.19 9.94
C GLY A 156 -0.05 0.78 9.72
N LEU A 157 0.08 1.95 10.33
CA LEU A 157 -0.87 3.06 10.17
C LEU A 157 -1.00 3.43 8.67
N GLY A 158 -2.23 3.69 8.23
CA GLY A 158 -2.51 4.03 6.83
C GLY A 158 -2.43 2.85 5.85
N SER A 159 -2.21 1.62 6.37
CA SER A 159 -2.21 0.39 5.58
C SER A 159 -3.44 -0.46 5.88
N THR A 160 -3.53 -1.62 5.26
CA THR A 160 -4.56 -2.62 5.48
C THR A 160 -3.92 -3.99 5.77
N ARG A 161 -4.71 -4.95 6.20
CA ARG A 161 -4.24 -6.34 6.42
C ARG A 161 -3.56 -6.95 5.18
N ALA A 162 -3.90 -6.51 3.96
CA ALA A 162 -3.21 -6.92 2.74
C ALA A 162 -1.73 -6.49 2.69
N GLY A 163 -1.36 -5.40 3.38
CA GLY A 163 0.03 -4.95 3.47
C GLY A 163 0.97 -5.90 4.19
N THR A 164 0.44 -6.90 4.91
CA THR A 164 1.24 -7.91 5.63
C THR A 164 1.46 -9.20 4.85
N LEU A 165 0.74 -9.41 3.74
CA LEU A 165 0.69 -10.71 3.04
C LEU A 165 2.05 -11.24 2.59
N ARG A 166 3.00 -10.36 2.22
CA ARG A 166 4.36 -10.80 1.88
C ARG A 166 5.10 -11.43 3.06
N GLY A 167 4.93 -10.86 4.25
CA GLY A 167 5.48 -11.45 5.48
C GLY A 167 4.77 -12.72 5.91
N VAL A 168 3.45 -12.76 5.70
CA VAL A 168 2.62 -13.95 5.97
C VAL A 168 3.03 -15.11 5.06
N GLN A 169 3.34 -14.88 3.78
CA GLN A 169 3.87 -15.92 2.90
C GLN A 169 5.10 -16.61 3.50
N VAL A 170 6.08 -15.81 3.95
CA VAL A 170 7.31 -16.35 4.57
C VAL A 170 6.98 -17.14 5.82
N ALA A 171 6.08 -16.65 6.67
CA ALA A 171 5.67 -17.37 7.88
C ALA A 171 5.01 -18.72 7.54
N THR A 172 4.17 -18.74 6.51
CA THR A 172 3.50 -19.96 6.03
C THR A 172 4.50 -20.97 5.45
N GLU A 173 5.51 -20.51 4.70
CA GLU A 173 6.61 -21.34 4.20
C GLU A 173 7.43 -21.99 5.34
N LEU A 174 7.49 -21.33 6.49
CA LEU A 174 8.09 -21.86 7.72
C LEU A 174 7.14 -22.76 8.52
N GLY A 175 5.92 -22.96 8.06
CA GLY A 175 4.92 -23.82 8.69
C GLY A 175 4.15 -23.18 9.85
N TYR A 176 4.27 -21.87 10.08
CA TYR A 176 3.59 -21.18 11.19
C TYR A 176 2.10 -20.96 10.89
N THR A 177 1.29 -20.97 11.97
CA THR A 177 -0.12 -20.54 11.94
C THR A 177 -0.21 -19.03 12.03
#